data_2f5b5bb36c8858a381954e01ef7f7c89
#
_entry.id   2f5b5bb36c8858a381954e01ef7f7c89
#
_cell.length_a   1.000
_cell.length_b   1.000
_cell.length_c   1.000
_cell.angle_alpha   90.00
_cell.angle_beta   90.00
_cell.angle_gamma   90.00
#
_symmetry.space_group_name_H-M   'P 1'
#
loop_
_entity.id
_entity.type
_entity.pdbx_description
1 polymer ?
#
loop_
_entity_poly.entity_id
_entity_poly.type
_entity_poly.pdbx_seq_one_letter_code
_entity_poly.pdbx_strand_id
1 'polypeptide(L)'
;MPLIRFAYVMAVRRAVSGWRLEAVLFGGILLAVALMASGVIFSDLLSNASLRHELLQAPPKQTNLSVRSFSSQDEPATAAGRRSVYRQRLEFARDKVAAPFAPYLKGQSRVLDTATFYFEGHPQLELDNDIRPRGSIFYMTGFGPERVTLTQGSWPGEANAAAPPGTPVDVAVDGLGLELLGLEVGQVMDVFPAASFTDPPTMPVRISGVFERNDPNDEFWYGVESDFSIKNDRWTI
;
A
#
# COMPACT_ATOMS: atom_id res chain seq x y z
N MET A 1 36.90 -45.95 -53.64
CA MET A 1 36.03 -46.33 -52.48
C MET A 1 36.65 -47.26 -51.41
N PRO A 2 37.83 -47.95 -51.59
CA PRO A 2 38.38 -48.78 -50.51
C PRO A 2 38.98 -48.04 -49.34
N LEU A 3 39.53 -46.85 -49.54
CA LEU A 3 40.16 -46.02 -48.49
C LEU A 3 39.19 -45.56 -47.40
N ILE A 4 37.98 -45.22 -47.77
CA ILE A 4 36.96 -44.77 -46.81
C ILE A 4 36.50 -45.92 -45.91
N ARG A 5 36.33 -47.10 -46.48
CA ARG A 5 36.00 -48.32 -45.72
C ARG A 5 37.11 -48.70 -44.75
N PHE A 6 38.36 -48.59 -45.19
CA PHE A 6 39.52 -48.88 -44.33
C PHE A 6 39.62 -47.91 -43.17
N ALA A 7 39.46 -46.62 -43.44
CA ALA A 7 39.48 -45.56 -42.38
C ALA A 7 38.34 -45.77 -41.38
N TYR A 8 37.14 -46.11 -41.84
CA TYR A 8 35.99 -46.41 -40.96
C TYR A 8 36.22 -47.62 -40.05
N VAL A 9 36.71 -48.76 -40.61
CA VAL A 9 37.04 -49.94 -39.85
C VAL A 9 38.13 -49.71 -38.82
N MET A 10 39.17 -48.95 -39.18
CA MET A 10 40.24 -48.54 -38.25
C MET A 10 39.72 -47.61 -37.15
N ALA A 11 38.86 -46.66 -37.45
CA ALA A 11 38.25 -45.78 -36.47
C ALA A 11 37.34 -46.57 -35.45
N VAL A 12 36.51 -47.44 -35.96
CA VAL A 12 35.65 -48.33 -35.13
C VAL A 12 36.50 -49.26 -34.26
N ARG A 13 37.56 -49.88 -34.78
CA ARG A 13 38.44 -50.76 -34.01
C ARG A 13 39.18 -49.98 -32.91
N ARG A 14 39.58 -48.74 -33.19
CA ARG A 14 40.24 -47.85 -32.21
C ARG A 14 39.28 -47.39 -31.13
N ALA A 15 38.06 -47.04 -31.52
CA ALA A 15 36.98 -46.69 -30.57
C ALA A 15 36.64 -47.90 -29.69
N VAL A 16 36.51 -49.10 -30.23
CA VAL A 16 36.23 -50.30 -29.43
C VAL A 16 37.39 -50.69 -28.53
N SER A 17 38.64 -50.50 -28.97
CA SER A 17 39.83 -50.78 -28.15
C SER A 17 40.05 -49.72 -27.03
N GLY A 18 39.66 -48.48 -27.26
CA GLY A 18 39.80 -47.36 -26.30
C GLY A 18 38.53 -47.00 -25.53
N TRP A 19 37.45 -47.79 -25.70
CA TRP A 19 36.13 -47.43 -25.20
C TRP A 19 36.11 -47.07 -23.68
N ARG A 20 36.96 -47.72 -22.88
CA ARG A 20 37.08 -47.43 -21.44
C ARG A 20 37.60 -46.05 -21.17
N LEU A 21 38.58 -45.59 -21.95
CA LEU A 21 39.13 -44.25 -21.81
C LEU A 21 38.14 -43.17 -22.27
N GLU A 22 37.46 -43.43 -23.40
CA GLU A 22 36.40 -42.55 -23.92
C GLU A 22 35.21 -42.51 -22.99
N ALA A 23 34.81 -43.63 -22.39
CA ALA A 23 33.73 -43.63 -21.40
C ALA A 23 34.07 -42.83 -20.11
N VAL A 24 35.31 -42.92 -19.63
CA VAL A 24 35.76 -42.13 -18.48
C VAL A 24 35.80 -40.63 -18.83
N LEU A 25 36.30 -40.30 -20.01
CA LEU A 25 36.36 -38.89 -20.46
C LEU A 25 34.97 -38.31 -20.67
N PHE A 26 34.06 -39.08 -21.31
CA PHE A 26 32.66 -38.68 -21.50
C PHE A 26 31.92 -38.59 -20.17
N GLY A 27 32.14 -39.52 -19.26
CA GLY A 27 31.58 -39.47 -17.90
C GLY A 27 32.08 -38.27 -17.11
N GLY A 28 33.37 -37.94 -17.24
CA GLY A 28 33.94 -36.73 -16.62
C GLY A 28 33.33 -35.41 -17.15
N ILE A 29 33.13 -35.34 -18.48
CA ILE A 29 32.48 -34.17 -19.08
C ILE A 29 31.00 -34.06 -18.63
N LEU A 30 30.28 -35.18 -18.64
CA LEU A 30 28.89 -35.22 -18.15
C LEU A 30 28.79 -34.79 -16.69
N LEU A 31 29.70 -35.26 -15.85
CA LEU A 31 29.72 -34.89 -14.44
C LEU A 31 30.02 -33.40 -14.26
N ALA A 32 30.99 -32.89 -15.02
CA ALA A 32 31.33 -31.45 -14.97
C ALA A 32 30.15 -30.58 -15.41
N VAL A 33 29.46 -30.93 -16.49
CA VAL A 33 28.27 -30.24 -16.98
C VAL A 33 27.14 -30.32 -15.98
N ALA A 34 26.91 -31.49 -15.40
CA ALA A 34 25.88 -31.68 -14.37
C ALA A 34 26.17 -30.84 -13.10
N LEU A 35 27.42 -30.77 -12.66
CA LEU A 35 27.82 -29.95 -11.53
C LEU A 35 27.65 -28.44 -11.82
N MET A 36 28.03 -27.99 -13.01
CA MET A 36 27.80 -26.59 -13.42
C MET A 36 26.33 -26.23 -13.50
N ALA A 37 25.52 -27.09 -14.10
CA ALA A 37 24.07 -26.90 -14.20
C ALA A 37 23.39 -26.92 -12.82
N SER A 38 23.81 -27.85 -11.94
CA SER A 38 23.25 -27.96 -10.59
C SER A 38 23.59 -26.73 -9.75
N GLY A 39 24.76 -26.12 -9.92
CA GLY A 39 25.15 -24.91 -9.22
C GLY A 39 24.23 -23.72 -9.49
N VAL A 40 23.85 -23.52 -10.75
CA VAL A 40 22.93 -22.46 -11.16
C VAL A 40 21.53 -22.72 -10.60
N ILE A 41 21.02 -23.92 -10.75
CA ILE A 41 19.67 -24.30 -10.26
C ILE A 41 19.63 -24.20 -8.72
N PHE A 42 20.68 -24.67 -8.05
CA PHE A 42 20.75 -24.62 -6.59
C PHE A 42 20.83 -23.17 -6.07
N SER A 43 21.62 -22.32 -6.75
CA SER A 43 21.71 -20.89 -6.39
C SER A 43 20.36 -20.19 -6.54
N ASP A 44 19.63 -20.49 -7.61
CA ASP A 44 18.33 -19.89 -7.86
C ASP A 44 17.26 -20.36 -6.85
N LEU A 45 17.26 -21.66 -6.54
CA LEU A 45 16.39 -22.24 -5.53
C LEU A 45 16.70 -21.69 -4.12
N LEU A 46 17.98 -21.57 -3.78
CA LEU A 46 18.39 -21.06 -2.48
C LEU A 46 18.04 -19.58 -2.34
N SER A 47 18.27 -18.79 -3.39
CA SER A 47 17.92 -17.36 -3.42
C SER A 47 16.41 -17.15 -3.25
N ASN A 48 15.61 -17.92 -3.97
CA ASN A 48 14.14 -17.85 -3.87
C ASN A 48 13.64 -18.33 -2.49
N ALA A 49 14.24 -19.40 -1.94
CA ALA A 49 13.88 -19.89 -0.62
C ALA A 49 14.26 -18.92 0.50
N SER A 50 15.45 -18.31 0.41
CA SER A 50 15.93 -17.31 1.36
C SER A 50 15.05 -16.06 1.30
N LEU A 51 14.78 -15.53 0.11
CA LEU A 51 13.91 -14.38 -0.06
C LEU A 51 12.51 -14.64 0.50
N ARG A 52 11.95 -15.82 0.21
CA ARG A 52 10.64 -16.19 0.75
C ARG A 52 10.66 -16.30 2.28
N HIS A 53 11.72 -16.86 2.84
CA HIS A 53 11.88 -16.98 4.28
C HIS A 53 11.98 -15.61 4.95
N GLU A 54 12.80 -14.72 4.41
CA GLU A 54 12.95 -13.36 4.90
C GLU A 54 11.64 -12.55 4.79
N LEU A 55 10.94 -12.66 3.66
CA LEU A 55 9.64 -11.99 3.48
C LEU A 55 8.57 -12.51 4.46
N LEU A 56 8.60 -13.80 4.80
CA LEU A 56 7.65 -14.37 5.76
C LEU A 56 7.97 -13.99 7.21
N GLN A 57 9.23 -13.69 7.52
CA GLN A 57 9.66 -13.27 8.84
C GLN A 57 9.75 -11.75 9.01
N ALA A 58 9.79 -11.01 7.90
CA ALA A 58 9.85 -9.56 7.96
C ALA A 58 8.56 -8.98 8.57
N PRO A 59 8.68 -7.98 9.44
CA PRO A 59 7.51 -7.27 9.95
C PRO A 59 6.66 -6.74 8.79
N PRO A 60 5.34 -6.80 8.87
CA PRO A 60 4.44 -6.34 7.80
C PRO A 60 4.74 -4.91 7.33
N LYS A 61 5.20 -4.03 8.21
CA LYS A 61 5.64 -2.67 7.85
C LYS A 61 6.77 -2.62 6.82
N GLN A 62 7.62 -3.65 6.76
CA GLN A 62 8.75 -3.73 5.83
C GLN A 62 8.38 -4.40 4.51
N THR A 63 7.29 -5.16 4.48
CA THR A 63 6.82 -5.92 3.31
C THR A 63 5.69 -5.23 2.57
N ASN A 64 5.05 -4.23 3.19
CA ASN A 64 3.95 -3.52 2.57
C ASN A 64 4.44 -2.54 1.49
N LEU A 65 3.84 -2.65 0.31
CA LEU A 65 4.05 -1.70 -0.78
C LEU A 65 3.00 -0.58 -0.68
N SER A 66 3.46 0.64 -0.47
CA SER A 66 2.61 1.83 -0.50
C SER A 66 2.87 2.66 -1.76
N VAL A 67 1.81 2.98 -2.48
CA VAL A 67 1.87 3.87 -3.65
C VAL A 67 1.04 5.08 -3.34
N ARG A 68 1.66 6.27 -3.31
CA ARG A 68 1.00 7.53 -3.01
C ARG A 68 0.93 8.41 -4.25
N SER A 69 -0.22 9.02 -4.46
CA SER A 69 -0.42 10.03 -5.50
C SER A 69 -1.01 11.26 -4.84
N PHE A 70 -0.39 12.40 -5.05
CA PHE A 70 -0.86 13.68 -4.51
C PHE A 70 -1.62 14.44 -5.59
N SER A 71 -2.63 15.20 -5.18
CA SER A 71 -3.26 16.18 -6.06
C SER A 71 -2.25 17.30 -6.39
N SER A 72 -2.23 17.74 -7.62
CA SER A 72 -1.40 18.85 -8.06
C SER A 72 -2.28 20.09 -8.31
N GLN A 73 -1.65 21.28 -8.34
CA GLN A 73 -2.35 22.53 -8.67
C GLN A 73 -2.92 22.53 -10.11
N ASP A 74 -2.40 21.65 -10.97
CA ASP A 74 -2.84 21.50 -12.36
C ASP A 74 -4.04 20.56 -12.51
N GLU A 75 -4.66 20.11 -11.42
CA GLU A 75 -5.84 19.25 -11.51
C GLU A 75 -7.05 20.02 -12.04
N PRO A 76 -7.89 19.33 -12.85
CA PRO A 76 -9.10 19.95 -13.37
C PRO A 76 -9.99 20.55 -12.28
N ALA A 77 -10.41 21.77 -12.44
CA ALA A 77 -11.29 22.47 -11.48
C ALA A 77 -12.66 21.78 -11.31
N THR A 78 -13.11 21.04 -12.33
CA THR A 78 -14.41 20.38 -12.31
C THR A 78 -14.40 19.04 -11.60
N ALA A 79 -15.47 18.70 -10.90
CA ALA A 79 -15.63 17.40 -10.23
C ALA A 79 -15.50 16.21 -11.20
N ALA A 80 -16.03 16.36 -12.43
CA ALA A 80 -15.91 15.33 -13.46
C ALA A 80 -14.47 15.13 -13.91
N GLY A 81 -13.71 16.21 -14.09
CA GLY A 81 -12.28 16.14 -14.43
C GLY A 81 -11.47 15.48 -13.32
N ARG A 82 -11.67 15.87 -12.06
CA ARG A 82 -11.01 15.22 -10.92
C ARG A 82 -11.32 13.73 -10.81
N ARG A 83 -12.57 13.32 -11.03
CA ARG A 83 -12.94 11.90 -11.08
C ARG A 83 -12.26 11.14 -12.21
N SER A 84 -12.03 11.79 -13.36
CA SER A 84 -11.32 11.18 -14.49
C SER A 84 -9.85 10.95 -14.15
N VAL A 85 -9.16 11.96 -13.62
CA VAL A 85 -7.77 11.85 -13.16
C VAL A 85 -7.62 10.77 -12.08
N TYR A 86 -8.54 10.75 -11.11
CA TYR A 86 -8.54 9.73 -10.08
C TYR A 86 -8.66 8.31 -10.65
N ARG A 87 -9.59 8.08 -11.59
CA ARG A 87 -9.72 6.77 -12.25
C ARG A 87 -8.46 6.36 -12.99
N GLN A 88 -7.86 7.26 -13.74
CA GLN A 88 -6.61 7.01 -14.46
C GLN A 88 -5.47 6.62 -13.50
N ARG A 89 -5.33 7.31 -12.37
CA ARG A 89 -4.33 6.99 -11.35
C ARG A 89 -4.59 5.63 -10.71
N LEU A 90 -5.86 5.32 -10.45
CA LEU A 90 -6.25 4.02 -9.89
C LEU A 90 -5.95 2.87 -10.85
N GLU A 91 -6.27 3.03 -12.14
CA GLU A 91 -5.95 2.04 -13.17
C GLU A 91 -4.43 1.86 -13.30
N PHE A 92 -3.67 2.94 -13.31
CA PHE A 92 -2.22 2.86 -13.32
C PHE A 92 -1.68 2.10 -12.10
N ALA A 93 -2.14 2.43 -10.90
CA ALA A 93 -1.72 1.76 -9.67
C ALA A 93 -2.05 0.26 -9.71
N ARG A 94 -3.25 -0.11 -10.17
CA ARG A 94 -3.68 -1.49 -10.30
C ARG A 94 -2.90 -2.26 -11.37
N ASP A 95 -2.81 -1.72 -12.58
CA ASP A 95 -2.37 -2.46 -13.76
C ASP A 95 -0.86 -2.41 -13.96
N LYS A 96 -0.20 -1.33 -13.52
CA LYS A 96 1.24 -1.14 -13.71
C LYS A 96 2.05 -1.36 -12.43
N VAL A 97 1.46 -1.11 -11.27
CA VAL A 97 2.17 -1.25 -10.00
C VAL A 97 1.79 -2.53 -9.29
N ALA A 98 0.52 -2.77 -9.03
CA ALA A 98 0.08 -3.93 -8.26
C ALA A 98 0.14 -5.25 -9.05
N ALA A 99 -0.16 -5.23 -10.35
CA ALA A 99 -0.20 -6.43 -11.16
C ALA A 99 1.08 -7.29 -11.15
N PRO A 100 2.30 -6.72 -11.23
CA PRO A 100 3.54 -7.51 -11.12
C PRO A 100 3.71 -8.21 -9.77
N PHE A 101 3.11 -7.67 -8.72
CA PHE A 101 3.17 -8.22 -7.37
C PHE A 101 1.99 -9.13 -7.01
N ALA A 102 1.01 -9.26 -7.89
CA ALA A 102 -0.21 -10.02 -7.63
C ALA A 102 0.02 -11.42 -7.00
N PRO A 103 1.05 -12.21 -7.42
CA PRO A 103 1.33 -13.50 -6.79
C PRO A 103 1.78 -13.44 -5.32
N TYR A 104 2.21 -12.27 -4.86
CA TYR A 104 2.76 -12.04 -3.51
C TYR A 104 1.82 -11.23 -2.62
N LEU A 105 0.76 -10.65 -3.18
CA LEU A 105 -0.18 -9.82 -2.43
C LEU A 105 -1.12 -10.69 -1.59
N LYS A 106 -1.16 -10.48 -0.30
CA LYS A 106 -2.16 -11.06 0.61
C LYS A 106 -3.47 -10.29 0.61
N GLY A 107 -3.38 -8.99 0.40
CA GLY A 107 -4.53 -8.08 0.41
C GLY A 107 -4.17 -6.73 -0.20
N GLN A 108 -5.17 -5.92 -0.44
CA GLN A 108 -5.03 -4.58 -0.98
C GLN A 108 -6.07 -3.68 -0.32
N SER A 109 -5.62 -2.55 0.17
CA SER A 109 -6.49 -1.48 0.63
C SER A 109 -6.20 -0.19 -0.13
N ARG A 110 -7.17 0.68 -0.20
CA ARG A 110 -7.07 1.99 -0.81
C ARG A 110 -7.48 3.04 0.19
N VAL A 111 -6.61 4.01 0.35
CA VAL A 111 -6.86 5.17 1.21
C VAL A 111 -7.00 6.41 0.32
N LEU A 112 -8.04 7.17 0.56
CA LEU A 112 -8.22 8.53 0.04
C LEU A 112 -8.15 9.45 1.23
N ASP A 113 -7.27 10.42 1.18
CA ASP A 113 -7.05 11.37 2.25
C ASP A 113 -7.25 12.79 1.74
N THR A 114 -7.84 13.64 2.55
CA THR A 114 -7.95 15.07 2.26
C THR A 114 -6.65 15.79 2.60
N ALA A 115 -6.50 17.02 2.12
CA ALA A 115 -5.52 17.92 2.71
C ALA A 115 -5.84 18.15 4.19
N THR A 116 -4.80 18.43 4.98
CA THR A 116 -4.96 18.82 6.39
C THR A 116 -5.81 20.06 6.49
N PHE A 117 -6.71 20.10 7.46
CA PHE A 117 -7.57 21.24 7.74
C PHE A 117 -7.49 21.64 9.20
N TYR A 118 -7.90 22.87 9.49
CA TYR A 118 -8.13 23.41 10.82
C TYR A 118 -9.63 23.45 11.13
N PHE A 119 -9.96 23.42 12.43
CA PHE A 119 -11.33 23.55 12.91
C PHE A 119 -11.61 25.01 13.25
N GLU A 120 -12.59 25.62 12.60
CA GLU A 120 -13.01 26.99 12.88
C GLU A 120 -13.77 27.04 14.23
N GLY A 121 -13.49 28.08 15.01
CA GLY A 121 -14.15 28.32 16.31
C GLY A 121 -13.77 27.33 17.42
N HIS A 122 -12.82 26.44 17.19
CA HIS A 122 -12.36 25.54 18.24
C HIS A 122 -11.59 26.35 19.32
N PRO A 123 -11.88 26.17 20.62
CA PRO A 123 -11.26 26.94 21.70
C PRO A 123 -9.73 26.96 21.69
N GLN A 124 -9.12 25.88 21.21
CA GLN A 124 -7.67 25.78 21.09
C GLN A 124 -7.07 26.57 19.91
N LEU A 125 -7.89 27.13 19.03
CA LEU A 125 -7.40 28.06 18.00
C LEU A 125 -6.87 29.39 18.58
N GLU A 126 -7.26 29.74 19.78
CA GLU A 126 -6.80 30.94 20.50
C GLU A 126 -5.48 30.69 21.23
N LEU A 127 -5.05 29.45 21.37
CA LEU A 127 -3.78 29.08 21.98
C LEU A 127 -2.64 29.26 20.99
N ASP A 128 -1.66 29.97 21.41
CA ASP A 128 -0.38 30.33 20.81
C ASP A 128 -0.04 29.67 19.44
N ASN A 129 0.41 30.49 18.53
CA ASN A 129 0.53 30.31 17.06
C ASN A 129 1.01 28.97 16.47
N ASP A 130 1.46 28.01 17.26
CA ASP A 130 2.04 26.75 16.77
C ASP A 130 1.22 25.47 17.05
N ILE A 131 0.22 25.53 17.93
CA ILE A 131 -0.54 24.34 18.36
C ILE A 131 -2.00 24.49 17.96
N ARG A 132 -2.27 24.52 16.65
CA ARG A 132 -3.66 24.49 16.16
C ARG A 132 -4.09 23.05 15.95
N PRO A 133 -5.28 22.65 16.47
CA PRO A 133 -5.86 21.36 16.15
C PRO A 133 -5.98 21.19 14.64
N ARG A 134 -5.52 20.07 14.15
CA ARG A 134 -5.55 19.75 12.73
C ARG A 134 -6.21 18.40 12.54
N GLY A 135 -6.85 18.23 11.41
CA GLY A 135 -7.41 16.96 11.04
C GLY A 135 -7.28 16.71 9.54
N SER A 136 -7.51 15.49 9.15
CA SER A 136 -7.78 15.11 7.77
C SER A 136 -8.95 14.12 7.77
N ILE A 137 -9.70 14.10 6.68
CA ILE A 137 -10.75 13.10 6.49
C ILE A 137 -10.18 12.06 5.54
N PHE A 138 -10.22 10.83 5.94
CA PHE A 138 -9.84 9.73 5.06
C PHE A 138 -11.00 8.78 4.80
N TYR A 139 -10.97 8.16 3.64
CA TYR A 139 -11.81 7.04 3.27
C TYR A 139 -10.92 5.84 2.97
N MET A 140 -11.21 4.70 3.58
CA MET A 140 -10.42 3.50 3.41
C MET A 140 -11.31 2.32 2.98
N THR A 141 -10.92 1.61 1.93
CA THR A 141 -11.62 0.39 1.54
C THR A 141 -11.32 -0.74 2.50
N GLY A 142 -12.35 -1.51 2.86
CA GLY A 142 -12.24 -2.58 3.86
C GLY A 142 -12.34 -2.08 5.30
N PHE A 143 -12.74 -0.82 5.50
CA PHE A 143 -13.08 -0.29 6.80
C PHE A 143 -14.49 -0.80 7.18
N GLY A 144 -14.55 -1.75 8.08
CA GLY A 144 -15.78 -2.44 8.41
C GLY A 144 -15.81 -2.98 9.86
N PRO A 145 -16.93 -3.57 10.28
CA PRO A 145 -17.14 -4.00 11.66
C PRO A 145 -16.16 -5.06 12.15
N GLU A 146 -15.48 -5.75 11.25
CA GLU A 146 -14.42 -6.69 11.61
C GLU A 146 -13.15 -6.00 12.13
N ARG A 147 -13.00 -4.70 11.84
CA ARG A 147 -11.79 -3.92 12.15
C ARG A 147 -12.02 -2.82 13.17
N VAL A 148 -13.23 -2.33 13.25
CA VAL A 148 -13.62 -1.22 14.12
C VAL A 148 -14.96 -1.48 14.78
N THR A 149 -15.09 -1.00 16.00
CA THR A 149 -16.34 -1.03 16.73
C THR A 149 -16.86 0.39 16.89
N LEU A 150 -18.10 0.63 16.48
CA LEU A 150 -18.79 1.90 16.75
C LEU A 150 -19.19 1.94 18.22
N THR A 151 -18.65 2.90 18.97
CA THR A 151 -18.91 3.04 20.40
C THR A 151 -20.02 4.03 20.71
N GLN A 152 -20.21 5.04 19.82
CA GLN A 152 -21.26 6.05 19.97
C GLN A 152 -21.77 6.51 18.61
N GLY A 153 -23.02 6.96 18.54
CA GLY A 153 -23.63 7.55 17.34
C GLY A 153 -23.93 6.56 16.23
N SER A 154 -23.70 6.95 15.00
CA SER A 154 -23.92 6.16 13.78
C SER A 154 -22.79 6.30 12.79
N TRP A 155 -22.59 5.28 11.95
CA TRP A 155 -21.65 5.39 10.84
C TRP A 155 -22.06 6.51 9.88
N PRO A 156 -21.09 7.24 9.30
CA PRO A 156 -21.35 8.18 8.24
C PRO A 156 -22.11 7.49 7.10
N GLY A 157 -23.17 8.13 6.64
CA GLY A 157 -23.88 7.69 5.45
C GLY A 157 -23.04 7.89 4.18
N GLU A 158 -23.53 7.32 3.07
CA GLU A 158 -22.91 7.61 1.77
C GLU A 158 -23.00 9.12 1.47
N ALA A 159 -21.87 9.71 1.10
CA ALA A 159 -21.82 11.11 0.73
C ALA A 159 -22.72 11.36 -0.49
N ASN A 160 -23.74 12.18 -0.32
CA ASN A 160 -24.63 12.56 -1.42
C ASN A 160 -23.95 13.61 -2.30
N ALA A 161 -23.44 13.19 -3.45
CA ALA A 161 -22.80 14.09 -4.41
C ALA A 161 -23.76 15.18 -4.98
N ALA A 162 -25.07 15.02 -4.80
CA ALA A 162 -26.09 15.98 -5.17
C ALA A 162 -26.57 16.84 -3.99
N ALA A 163 -25.97 16.71 -2.81
CA ALA A 163 -26.31 17.54 -1.67
C ALA A 163 -26.05 19.02 -1.97
N PRO A 164 -26.93 19.92 -1.51
CA PRO A 164 -26.71 21.36 -1.65
C PRO A 164 -25.36 21.78 -1.03
N PRO A 165 -24.70 22.82 -1.57
CA PRO A 165 -23.55 23.43 -0.91
C PRO A 165 -23.87 23.81 0.53
N GLY A 166 -22.93 23.55 1.44
CA GLY A 166 -23.12 23.79 2.87
C GLY A 166 -23.82 22.67 3.64
N THR A 167 -24.18 21.57 2.99
CA THR A 167 -24.65 20.38 3.70
C THR A 167 -23.47 19.78 4.47
N PRO A 168 -23.59 19.52 5.79
CA PRO A 168 -22.53 18.91 6.57
C PRO A 168 -22.15 17.53 6.06
N VAL A 169 -20.87 17.27 5.99
CA VAL A 169 -20.32 15.93 5.71
C VAL A 169 -20.26 15.16 7.01
N ASP A 170 -20.92 14.01 7.08
CA ASP A 170 -20.86 13.13 8.24
C ASP A 170 -19.52 12.43 8.30
N VAL A 171 -18.90 12.42 9.49
CA VAL A 171 -17.63 11.73 9.76
C VAL A 171 -17.72 10.97 11.06
N ALA A 172 -17.02 9.85 11.14
CA ALA A 172 -16.76 9.17 12.41
C ALA A 172 -15.33 9.50 12.86
N VAL A 173 -15.14 9.63 14.15
CA VAL A 173 -13.87 10.02 14.79
C VAL A 173 -13.39 8.90 15.68
N ASP A 174 -12.08 8.66 15.75
CA ASP A 174 -11.47 7.77 16.73
C ASP A 174 -11.73 8.29 18.15
N GLY A 175 -12.03 7.40 19.09
CA GLY A 175 -12.40 7.78 20.46
C GLY A 175 -11.34 8.63 21.16
N LEU A 176 -10.06 8.35 20.93
CA LEU A 176 -8.97 9.14 21.46
C LEU A 176 -8.99 10.57 20.87
N GLY A 177 -9.18 10.69 19.56
CA GLY A 177 -9.26 11.99 18.89
C GLY A 177 -10.43 12.82 19.38
N LEU A 178 -11.60 12.20 19.61
CA LEU A 178 -12.76 12.87 20.17
C LEU A 178 -12.48 13.47 21.56
N GLU A 179 -11.87 12.69 22.46
CA GLU A 179 -11.53 13.12 23.83
C GLU A 179 -10.51 14.27 23.80
N LEU A 180 -9.46 14.13 23.02
CA LEU A 180 -8.35 15.08 22.97
C LEU A 180 -8.75 16.43 22.40
N LEU A 181 -9.69 16.44 21.46
CA LEU A 181 -10.20 17.67 20.86
C LEU A 181 -11.45 18.21 21.57
N GLY A 182 -11.97 17.49 22.56
CA GLY A 182 -13.19 17.89 23.26
C GLY A 182 -14.41 17.97 22.33
N LEU A 183 -14.50 17.07 21.35
CA LEU A 183 -15.59 17.02 20.40
C LEU A 183 -16.77 16.20 20.93
N GLU A 184 -17.96 16.46 20.42
CA GLU A 184 -19.18 15.75 20.81
C GLU A 184 -19.90 15.16 19.59
N VAL A 185 -20.55 14.02 19.79
CA VAL A 185 -21.38 13.41 18.72
C VAL A 185 -22.58 14.32 18.43
N GLY A 186 -22.81 14.57 17.15
CA GLY A 186 -23.81 15.52 16.67
C GLY A 186 -23.29 16.93 16.47
N GLN A 187 -22.11 17.27 16.98
CA GLN A 187 -21.49 18.59 16.77
C GLN A 187 -21.24 18.81 15.29
N VAL A 188 -21.58 20.04 14.84
CA VAL A 188 -21.25 20.53 13.51
C VAL A 188 -20.22 21.62 13.64
N MET A 189 -19.17 21.55 12.86
CA MET A 189 -18.11 22.54 12.82
C MET A 189 -17.68 22.81 11.40
N ASP A 190 -17.21 24.01 11.13
CA ASP A 190 -16.59 24.35 9.86
C ASP A 190 -15.10 24.01 9.90
N VAL A 191 -14.63 23.34 8.84
CA VAL A 191 -13.22 23.05 8.64
C VAL A 191 -12.71 23.80 7.43
N PHE A 192 -11.48 24.25 7.46
CA PHE A 192 -10.85 24.97 6.37
C PHE A 192 -9.42 24.47 6.10
N PRO A 193 -8.96 24.50 4.84
CA PRO A 193 -7.64 24.00 4.49
C PRO A 193 -6.52 24.68 5.28
N ALA A 194 -5.55 23.91 5.74
CA ALA A 194 -4.37 24.41 6.45
C ALA A 194 -3.42 25.22 5.55
N ALA A 195 -3.59 25.16 4.23
CA ALA A 195 -2.85 26.00 3.30
C ALA A 195 -3.31 27.47 3.42
N SER A 196 -2.35 28.38 3.35
CA SER A 196 -2.60 29.83 3.47
C SER A 196 -3.40 30.36 2.29
N PHE A 197 -4.70 30.36 2.41
CA PHE A 197 -5.60 31.07 1.51
C PHE A 197 -6.08 32.35 2.20
N THR A 198 -6.22 33.40 1.44
CA THR A 198 -6.73 34.70 1.98
C THR A 198 -8.21 34.59 2.38
N ASP A 199 -8.95 33.69 1.75
CA ASP A 199 -10.35 33.39 2.03
C ASP A 199 -10.57 31.89 1.73
N PRO A 200 -10.17 31.00 2.68
CA PRO A 200 -10.26 29.57 2.44
C PRO A 200 -11.73 29.12 2.40
N PRO A 201 -12.11 28.27 1.45
CA PRO A 201 -13.43 27.69 1.46
C PRO A 201 -13.62 26.85 2.72
N THR A 202 -14.70 27.06 3.44
CA THR A 202 -15.09 26.26 4.59
C THR A 202 -15.93 25.07 4.16
N MET A 203 -15.82 23.96 4.88
CA MET A 203 -16.64 22.78 4.70
C MET A 203 -17.25 22.39 6.05
N PRO A 204 -18.58 22.40 6.20
CA PRO A 204 -19.20 21.93 7.41
C PRO A 204 -19.05 20.41 7.54
N VAL A 205 -18.64 19.99 8.72
CA VAL A 205 -18.45 18.56 9.10
C VAL A 205 -19.28 18.28 10.33
N ARG A 206 -19.98 17.16 10.35
CA ARG A 206 -20.74 16.71 11.51
C ARG A 206 -20.14 15.42 12.05
N ILE A 207 -19.85 15.39 13.33
CA ILE A 207 -19.44 14.18 14.04
C ILE A 207 -20.66 13.27 14.18
N SER A 208 -20.77 12.25 13.34
CA SER A 208 -21.92 11.33 13.36
C SER A 208 -21.71 10.14 14.27
N GLY A 209 -20.46 9.76 14.52
CA GLY A 209 -20.14 8.61 15.36
C GLY A 209 -18.72 8.59 15.85
N VAL A 210 -18.49 7.71 16.82
CA VAL A 210 -17.18 7.45 17.42
C VAL A 210 -16.87 5.98 17.26
N PHE A 211 -15.66 5.69 16.85
CA PHE A 211 -15.22 4.30 16.70
C PHE A 211 -13.94 4.04 17.49
N GLU A 212 -13.72 2.76 17.77
CA GLU A 212 -12.47 2.23 18.27
C GLU A 212 -11.95 1.14 17.34
N ARG A 213 -10.64 1.06 17.19
CA ARG A 213 -9.99 0.00 16.42
C ARG A 213 -10.00 -1.29 17.25
N ASN A 214 -10.51 -2.39 16.68
CA ASN A 214 -10.58 -3.70 17.35
C ASN A 214 -9.17 -4.22 17.68
N ASP A 215 -8.23 -4.05 16.76
CA ASP A 215 -6.81 -4.31 16.98
C ASP A 215 -5.98 -3.16 16.36
N PRO A 216 -5.44 -2.25 17.18
CA PRO A 216 -4.59 -1.16 16.70
C PRO A 216 -3.30 -1.62 16.01
N ASN A 217 -2.88 -2.88 16.23
CA ASN A 217 -1.66 -3.44 15.62
C ASN A 217 -1.93 -4.25 14.35
N ASP A 218 -3.19 -4.36 13.90
CA ASP A 218 -3.53 -5.03 12.65
C ASP A 218 -2.76 -4.39 11.48
N GLU A 219 -2.17 -5.22 10.63
CA GLU A 219 -1.45 -4.77 9.42
C GLU A 219 -2.30 -3.92 8.47
N PHE A 220 -3.60 -3.97 8.60
CA PHE A 220 -4.54 -3.12 7.86
C PHE A 220 -4.29 -1.63 8.10
N TRP A 221 -3.88 -1.24 9.30
CA TRP A 221 -3.70 0.17 9.69
C TRP A 221 -2.37 0.78 9.21
N TYR A 222 -1.42 -0.01 8.72
CA TYR A 222 -0.09 0.49 8.38
C TYR A 222 -0.07 1.62 7.35
N GLY A 223 -1.07 1.70 6.50
CA GLY A 223 -1.22 2.80 5.54
C GLY A 223 -1.62 4.13 6.17
N VAL A 224 -2.32 4.08 7.30
CA VAL A 224 -2.92 5.22 8.01
C VAL A 224 -2.52 5.29 9.49
N GLU A 225 -1.56 4.50 9.93
CA GLU A 225 -1.12 4.46 11.35
C GLU A 225 -0.72 5.85 11.88
N SER A 226 -0.15 6.68 11.01
CA SER A 226 0.23 8.04 11.37
C SER A 226 -0.96 8.96 11.64
N ASP A 227 -2.13 8.61 11.13
CA ASP A 227 -3.33 9.45 11.22
C ASP A 227 -4.04 9.26 12.55
N PHE A 228 -3.74 8.16 13.26
CA PHE A 228 -4.20 7.88 14.62
C PHE A 228 -3.15 8.19 15.69
N SER A 229 -2.05 8.83 15.35
CA SER A 229 -0.98 9.10 16.29
C SER A 229 -0.84 10.58 16.56
N ILE A 230 -0.63 10.90 17.82
CA ILE A 230 -0.20 12.23 18.25
C ILE A 230 1.27 12.38 17.86
N LYS A 231 1.57 13.33 16.97
CA LYS A 231 2.95 13.67 16.63
C LYS A 231 3.32 15.01 17.26
N ASN A 232 4.31 15.01 18.16
CA ASN A 232 4.92 16.22 18.73
C ASN A 232 3.89 17.20 19.32
N ASP A 233 2.98 16.73 20.16
CA ASP A 233 1.89 17.51 20.73
C ASP A 233 0.98 18.22 19.69
N ARG A 234 1.11 17.82 18.44
CA ARG A 234 0.26 18.26 17.34
C ARG A 234 -0.69 17.12 16.97
N TRP A 235 -1.96 17.39 17.13
CA TRP A 235 -3.05 16.46 16.91
C TRP A 235 -3.24 16.19 15.42
N THR A 236 -3.21 14.92 15.03
CA THR A 236 -3.68 14.47 13.73
C THR A 236 -4.82 13.51 14.01
N ILE A 237 -6.01 13.88 13.59
CA ILE A 237 -7.19 13.02 13.60
C ILE A 237 -7.35 12.43 12.22
#